data_b3f84869558c5584aefd0b95367efe83
#
_entry.id   b3f84869558c5584aefd0b95367efe83
#
_cell.length_a   1.000
_cell.length_b   1.000
_cell.length_c   1.000
_cell.angle_alpha   90.00
_cell.angle_beta   90.00
_cell.angle_gamma   90.00
#
_symmetry.space_group_name_H-M   'P 1'
#
loop_
_entity.id
_entity.type
_entity.pdbx_description
1 polymer ?
#
loop_
_entity_poly.entity_id
_entity_poly.type
_entity_poly.pdbx_seq_one_letter_code
_entity_poly.pdbx_strand_id
1 'polypeptide(L)'
;MLEKEIEKKLRQPIRQMGGLYLKLVCPGFTGVPDRLILLPGGHVLFVETKAPGKRERPRQGYVQGLLARMGFMVFSSVDSVTKVDIVIERCRRLVYGNDV
;
A
#
# COMPACT_ATOMS: atom_id res chain seq x y z
N MET A 1 -2.32 12.12 -13.30
CA MET A 1 -3.01 10.88 -12.87
C MET A 1 -3.80 11.15 -11.60
N LEU A 2 -5.06 10.77 -11.58
CA LEU A 2 -5.91 10.95 -10.41
C LEU A 2 -5.64 9.84 -9.37
N GLU A 3 -5.88 10.14 -8.10
CA GLU A 3 -5.70 9.16 -7.03
C GLU A 3 -6.53 7.89 -7.23
N LYS A 4 -7.78 8.03 -7.72
CA LYS A 4 -8.63 6.88 -8.01
C LYS A 4 -8.08 5.98 -9.11
N GLU A 5 -7.32 6.53 -10.05
CA GLU A 5 -6.64 5.74 -11.09
C GLU A 5 -5.50 4.93 -10.50
N ILE A 6 -4.76 5.53 -9.56
CA ILE A 6 -3.70 4.86 -8.81
C ILE A 6 -4.30 3.67 -8.04
N GLU A 7 -5.40 3.89 -7.34
CA GLU A 7 -6.08 2.85 -6.58
C GLU A 7 -6.56 1.71 -7.46
N LYS A 8 -7.11 2.01 -8.64
CA LYS A 8 -7.56 0.99 -9.57
C LYS A 8 -6.39 0.15 -10.08
N LYS A 9 -5.25 0.77 -10.37
CA LYS A 9 -4.05 0.07 -10.85
C LYS A 9 -3.45 -0.84 -9.77
N LEU A 10 -3.66 -0.53 -8.51
CA LEU A 10 -3.27 -1.41 -7.40
C LEU A 10 -4.27 -2.55 -7.21
N ARG A 11 -5.56 -2.23 -7.17
CA ARG A 11 -6.61 -3.19 -6.82
C ARG A 11 -6.69 -4.37 -7.76
N GLN A 12 -6.66 -4.14 -9.06
CA GLN A 12 -6.85 -5.20 -10.04
C GLN A 12 -5.79 -6.30 -9.97
N PRO A 13 -4.48 -5.97 -10.02
CA PRO A 13 -3.45 -7.02 -9.91
C PRO A 13 -3.49 -7.75 -8.56
N ILE A 14 -3.77 -7.04 -7.48
CA ILE A 14 -3.84 -7.65 -6.14
C ILE A 14 -4.97 -8.67 -6.08
N ARG A 15 -6.14 -8.33 -6.61
CA ARG A 15 -7.26 -9.28 -6.68
C ARG A 15 -6.93 -10.48 -7.56
N GLN A 16 -6.25 -10.26 -8.67
CA GLN A 16 -5.84 -11.35 -9.56
C GLN A 16 -4.88 -12.32 -8.89
N MET A 17 -4.10 -11.84 -7.93
CA MET A 17 -3.21 -12.68 -7.12
C MET A 17 -3.92 -13.41 -5.98
N GLY A 18 -5.23 -13.22 -5.83
CA GLY A 18 -6.00 -13.79 -4.73
C GLY A 18 -5.98 -12.95 -3.46
N GLY A 19 -5.52 -11.71 -3.52
CA GLY A 19 -5.45 -10.81 -2.39
C GLY A 19 -6.65 -9.90 -2.25
N LEU A 20 -6.63 -9.10 -1.19
CA LEU A 20 -7.63 -8.07 -0.92
C LEU A 20 -6.95 -6.70 -0.85
N TYR A 21 -7.57 -5.72 -1.47
CA TYR A 21 -7.15 -4.33 -1.41
C TYR A 21 -8.24 -3.55 -0.70
N LEU A 22 -7.98 -3.12 0.54
CA LEU A 22 -8.99 -2.60 1.44
C LEU A 22 -8.70 -1.16 1.82
N LYS A 23 -9.77 -0.39 1.99
CA LYS A 23 -9.66 0.94 2.61
C LYS A 23 -9.49 0.75 4.11
N LEU A 24 -8.45 1.36 4.67
CA LEU A 24 -8.17 1.27 6.10
C LEU A 24 -8.68 2.52 6.79
N VAL A 25 -9.59 2.33 7.74
CA VAL A 25 -10.15 3.40 8.56
C VAL A 25 -10.02 2.99 10.03
N CYS A 26 -9.36 3.82 10.82
CA CYS A 26 -9.15 3.55 12.25
C CYS A 26 -9.71 4.70 13.09
N PRO A 27 -10.98 4.65 13.48
CA PRO A 27 -11.54 5.66 14.35
C PRO A 27 -10.76 5.72 15.68
N GLY A 28 -10.45 6.94 16.12
CA GLY A 28 -9.69 7.14 17.36
C GLY A 28 -8.19 7.02 17.23
N PHE A 29 -7.66 6.68 16.05
CA PHE A 29 -6.22 6.65 15.81
C PHE A 29 -5.92 7.22 14.41
N THR A 30 -5.48 8.47 14.37
CA THR A 30 -5.23 9.17 13.11
C THR A 30 -3.86 8.85 12.53
N GLY A 31 -3.73 9.01 11.20
CA GLY A 31 -2.45 8.94 10.53
C GLY A 31 -2.09 7.56 9.98
N VAL A 32 -2.98 6.56 10.08
CA VAL A 32 -2.73 5.26 9.45
C VAL A 32 -2.71 5.41 7.93
N PRO A 33 -1.93 4.57 7.21
CA PRO A 33 -2.02 4.50 5.75
C PRO A 33 -3.45 4.20 5.31
N ASP A 34 -3.86 4.74 4.17
CA ASP A 34 -5.26 4.67 3.75
C ASP A 34 -5.67 3.34 3.14
N ARG A 35 -4.73 2.48 2.80
CA ARG A 35 -5.02 1.18 2.19
C ARG A 35 -4.26 0.05 2.87
N LEU A 36 -4.93 -1.10 2.93
CA LEU A 36 -4.40 -2.34 3.48
C LEU A 36 -4.42 -3.40 2.40
N ILE A 37 -3.30 -4.05 2.18
CA ILE A 37 -3.19 -5.16 1.23
C ILE A 37 -2.99 -6.44 2.03
N LEU A 38 -3.86 -7.42 1.79
CA LEU A 38 -3.74 -8.76 2.35
C LEU A 38 -3.51 -9.74 1.20
N LEU A 39 -2.47 -10.55 1.31
CA LEU A 39 -2.07 -11.48 0.25
C LEU A 39 -2.09 -12.92 0.74
N PRO A 40 -2.30 -13.88 -0.19
CA PRO A 40 -2.11 -15.30 0.12
C PRO A 40 -0.73 -15.54 0.75
N GLY A 41 -0.67 -16.44 1.71
CA GLY A 41 0.54 -16.68 2.49
C GLY A 41 0.64 -15.84 3.76
N GLY A 42 -0.40 -15.04 4.06
CA GLY A 42 -0.45 -14.26 5.29
C GLY A 42 0.34 -12.95 5.26
N HIS A 43 0.64 -12.44 4.07
CA HIS A 43 1.38 -11.18 3.93
C HIS A 43 0.47 -9.98 4.08
N VAL A 44 0.92 -8.97 4.82
CA VAL A 44 0.20 -7.73 5.09
C VAL A 44 1.06 -6.55 4.69
N LEU A 45 0.52 -5.68 3.84
CA LEU A 45 1.21 -4.46 3.42
C LEU A 45 0.30 -3.26 3.64
N PHE A 46 0.92 -2.14 4.01
CA PHE A 46 0.22 -0.85 4.15
C PHE A 46 0.63 0.07 3.01
N VAL A 47 -0.34 0.78 2.45
CA VAL A 47 -0.11 1.71 1.35
C VAL A 47 -0.80 3.04 1.65
N GLU A 48 -0.06 4.11 1.48
CA GLU A 48 -0.61 5.46 1.51
C GLU A 48 -0.64 5.99 0.08
N THR A 49 -1.82 6.12 -0.51
CA THR A 49 -1.97 6.68 -1.85
C THR A 49 -2.09 8.19 -1.78
N LYS A 50 -1.51 8.87 -2.75
CA LYS A 50 -1.55 10.33 -2.85
C LYS A 50 -1.81 10.74 -4.30
N ALA A 51 -2.54 11.83 -4.48
CA ALA A 51 -2.58 12.49 -5.77
C ALA A 51 -1.21 13.14 -6.05
N PRO A 52 -0.77 13.22 -7.32
CA PRO A 52 0.50 13.85 -7.64
C PRO A 52 0.56 15.27 -7.07
N GLY A 53 1.71 15.62 -6.48
CA GLY A 53 1.95 16.94 -5.89
C GLY A 53 1.40 17.14 -4.48
N LYS A 54 0.67 16.19 -3.94
CA LYS A 54 0.20 16.25 -2.56
C LYS A 54 1.29 15.80 -1.61
N ARG A 55 1.33 16.45 -0.43
CA ARG A 55 2.31 16.14 0.60
C ARG A 55 1.69 15.29 1.70
N GLU A 56 2.53 14.44 2.28
CA GLU A 56 2.19 13.67 3.47
C GLU A 56 2.09 14.59 4.68
N ARG A 57 1.12 14.34 5.56
CA ARG A 57 1.00 15.05 6.83
C ARG A 57 1.99 14.48 7.84
N PRO A 58 2.51 15.30 8.79
CA PRO A 58 3.48 14.80 9.78
C PRO A 58 2.99 13.59 10.57
N ARG A 59 1.72 13.56 10.94
CA ARG A 59 1.14 12.42 11.68
C ARG A 59 1.20 11.13 10.86
N GLN A 60 0.97 11.20 9.55
CA GLN A 60 1.07 10.05 8.66
C GLN A 60 2.48 9.48 8.64
N GLY A 61 3.49 10.34 8.52
CA GLY A 61 4.89 9.91 8.56
C GLY A 61 5.28 9.26 9.87
N TYR A 62 4.79 9.80 10.97
CA TYR A 62 5.04 9.23 12.29
C TYR A 62 4.46 7.82 12.42
N VAL A 63 3.20 7.64 12.04
CA VAL A 63 2.53 6.32 12.11
C VAL A 63 3.17 5.31 11.19
N GLN A 64 3.53 5.72 9.96
CA GLN A 64 4.24 4.84 9.03
C GLN A 64 5.56 4.37 9.62
N GLY A 65 6.28 5.25 10.30
CA GLY A 65 7.50 4.89 11.00
C GLY A 65 7.27 3.86 12.11
N LEU A 66 6.18 4.00 12.87
CA LEU A 66 5.82 3.01 13.88
C LEU A 66 5.57 1.63 13.26
N LEU A 67 4.81 1.58 12.17
CA LEU A 67 4.50 0.33 11.48
C LEU A 67 5.77 -0.32 10.91
N ALA A 68 6.64 0.48 10.31
CA ALA A 68 7.89 -0.03 9.75
C ALA A 68 8.79 -0.60 10.85
N ARG A 69 8.89 0.08 12.00
CA ARG A 69 9.68 -0.42 13.12
C ARG A 69 9.13 -1.72 13.72
N MET A 70 7.82 -1.96 13.60
CA MET A 70 7.22 -3.23 13.99
C MET A 70 7.46 -4.35 12.98
N GLY A 71 8.05 -4.04 11.83
CA GLY A 71 8.37 -5.02 10.80
C GLY A 71 7.34 -5.11 9.66
N PHE A 72 6.34 -4.25 9.63
CA PHE A 72 5.38 -4.24 8.54
C PHE A 72 5.95 -3.53 7.31
N MET A 73 5.57 -3.98 6.13
CA MET A 73 5.88 -3.28 4.88
C MET A 73 4.95 -2.09 4.72
N VAL A 74 5.52 -0.92 4.51
CA VAL A 74 4.77 0.32 4.32
C VAL A 74 5.27 1.02 3.08
N PHE A 75 4.36 1.34 2.17
CA PHE A 75 4.66 2.12 0.96
C PHE A 75 3.98 3.48 1.11
N SER A 76 4.79 4.52 1.28
CA SER A 76 4.28 5.87 1.47
C SER A 76 4.21 6.64 0.16
N SER A 77 3.26 7.56 0.08
CA SER A 77 3.14 8.52 -1.03
C SER A 77 3.13 7.86 -2.40
N VAL A 78 2.32 6.82 -2.55
CA VAL A 78 2.16 6.14 -3.85
C VAL A 78 1.32 7.02 -4.75
N ASP A 79 1.97 7.76 -5.64
CA ASP A 79 1.40 8.83 -6.43
C ASP A 79 1.72 8.74 -7.92
N SER A 80 2.33 7.64 -8.37
CA SER A 80 2.76 7.50 -9.76
C SER A 80 2.70 6.04 -10.21
N VAL A 81 2.72 5.83 -11.53
CA VAL A 81 2.77 4.48 -12.12
C VAL A 81 4.01 3.73 -11.64
N THR A 82 5.15 4.41 -11.59
CA THR A 82 6.41 3.79 -11.12
C THR A 82 6.26 3.25 -9.71
N LYS A 83 5.68 4.02 -8.81
CA LYS A 83 5.49 3.58 -7.42
C LYS A 83 4.45 2.47 -7.31
N VAL A 84 3.39 2.52 -8.12
CA VAL A 84 2.41 1.42 -8.21
C VAL A 84 3.12 0.13 -8.63
N ASP A 85 3.95 0.20 -9.66
CA ASP A 85 4.67 -0.97 -10.17
C ASP A 85 5.60 -1.56 -9.11
N ILE A 86 6.23 -0.73 -8.29
CA ILE A 86 7.07 -1.20 -7.18
C ILE A 86 6.25 -1.99 -6.17
N VAL A 87 5.07 -1.49 -5.79
CA VAL A 87 4.18 -2.19 -4.86
C VAL A 87 3.73 -3.53 -5.44
N ILE A 88 3.28 -3.53 -6.69
CA ILE A 88 2.78 -4.75 -7.35
C ILE A 88 3.90 -5.78 -7.49
N GLU A 89 5.11 -5.36 -7.85
CA GLU A 89 6.24 -6.27 -7.95
C GLU A 89 6.56 -6.91 -6.60
N ARG A 90 6.50 -6.16 -5.51
CA ARG A 90 6.69 -6.72 -4.18
C ARG A 90 5.60 -7.75 -3.86
N CYS A 91 4.35 -7.45 -4.19
CA CYS A 91 3.24 -8.38 -3.99
C CYS A 91 3.47 -9.68 -4.76
N ARG A 92 3.90 -9.60 -6.02
CA ARG A 92 4.18 -10.78 -6.84
C ARG A 92 5.25 -11.66 -6.22
N ARG A 93 6.32 -11.05 -5.72
CA ARG A 93 7.40 -11.81 -5.06
C ARG A 93 6.93 -12.50 -3.80
N LEU A 94 6.09 -11.83 -3.02
CA LEU A 94 5.54 -12.42 -1.80
C LEU A 94 4.62 -13.61 -2.10
N VAL A 95 3.79 -13.50 -3.13
CA VAL A 95 2.80 -14.53 -3.48
C VAL A 95 3.46 -15.69 -4.25
N TYR A 96 4.31 -15.38 -5.24
CA TYR A 96 4.84 -16.35 -6.18
C TYR A 96 6.30 -16.72 -5.95
N GLY A 97 7.00 -15.99 -5.10
CA GLY A 97 8.42 -16.19 -4.85
C GLY A 97 9.32 -15.40 -5.78
N ASN A 98 10.64 -15.45 -5.52
CA ASN A 98 11.62 -14.64 -6.25
C ASN A 98 11.96 -15.20 -7.62
N ASP A 99 11.52 -16.42 -7.95
CA ASP A 99 11.82 -17.08 -9.22
C ASP A 99 10.80 -16.80 -10.32
N VAL A 100 9.87 -15.90 -10.03
CA VAL A 100 8.80 -15.54 -10.97
C VAL A 100 9.23 -14.38 -11.85
#